data_1d95ea6b20e71c7e07507a1a13266adc
#
_entry.id   1d95ea6b20e71c7e07507a1a13266adc
#
_cell.length_a   1.000
_cell.length_b   1.000
_cell.length_c   1.000
_cell.angle_alpha   90.00
_cell.angle_beta   90.00
_cell.angle_gamma   90.00
#
_symmetry.space_group_name_H-M   'P 1'
#
loop_
_entity.id
_entity.type
_entity.pdbx_description
1 polymer ?
#
loop_
_entity_poly.entity_id
_entity_poly.type
_entity_poly.pdbx_seq_one_letter_code
_entity_poly.pdbx_strand_id
1 'polypeptide(L)'
;DEPKFKIVGDLLNPSDFVVLVVPIDKAAPKGRLILPQQQTIRDILEANANAIVVKENELKNTLENLGKKPKLVITDSQVFSKVSTDTPKDILLTSFSILFARYKGDLKETVKGVKTLEDLKDNDTILISEGCTHHRQCDDIGTVKIPKWITKYTNKKINFEFTSGTEFPYDLSKYKMIIHCGGCTLNEREMKYRVKCAQDQNIPFTNYGILIAYTQ
;
A
#
# COMPACT_ATOMS: atom_id res chain seq x y z
N ASP A 1 2.33 -25.89 8.40
CA ASP A 1 2.10 -25.03 7.22
C ASP A 1 1.13 -23.92 7.64
N GLU A 2 1.63 -22.69 7.82
CA GLU A 2 0.77 -21.53 7.99
C GLU A 2 -0.09 -21.38 6.72
N PRO A 3 -1.38 -21.08 6.86
CA PRO A 3 -2.23 -20.83 5.69
C PRO A 3 -1.64 -19.68 4.88
N LYS A 4 -1.16 -19.96 3.69
CA LYS A 4 -0.59 -18.96 2.81
C LYS A 4 -1.72 -18.07 2.30
N PHE A 5 -1.82 -16.83 2.78
CA PHE A 5 -2.79 -15.88 2.28
C PHE A 5 -2.62 -15.69 0.77
N LYS A 6 -3.74 -15.63 0.06
CA LYS A 6 -3.77 -15.12 -1.32
C LYS A 6 -3.70 -13.59 -1.29
N ILE A 7 -3.48 -12.95 -2.42
CA ILE A 7 -3.50 -11.48 -2.48
C ILE A 7 -4.88 -10.98 -2.07
N VAL A 8 -5.93 -11.50 -2.70
CA VAL A 8 -7.34 -11.12 -2.45
C VAL A 8 -8.31 -12.28 -2.66
N GLY A 9 -7.92 -13.33 -3.37
CA GLY A 9 -8.82 -14.41 -3.81
C GLY A 9 -9.50 -15.16 -2.69
N ASP A 10 -8.88 -15.27 -1.51
CA ASP A 10 -9.48 -15.88 -0.30
C ASP A 10 -10.54 -15.00 0.39
N LEU A 11 -10.69 -13.75 -0.04
CA LEU A 11 -11.74 -12.82 0.42
C LEU A 11 -12.95 -12.78 -0.51
N LEU A 12 -12.91 -13.51 -1.63
CA LEU A 12 -13.89 -13.46 -2.70
C LEU A 12 -14.67 -14.78 -2.81
N ASN A 13 -15.91 -14.66 -3.25
CA ASN A 13 -16.71 -15.80 -3.71
C ASN A 13 -16.79 -15.80 -5.24
N PRO A 14 -17.06 -16.96 -5.86
CA PRO A 14 -17.34 -17.02 -7.30
C PRO A 14 -18.40 -16.01 -7.71
N SER A 15 -18.21 -15.37 -8.86
CA SER A 15 -19.08 -14.33 -9.42
C SER A 15 -19.14 -13.01 -8.65
N ASP A 16 -18.35 -12.80 -7.62
CA ASP A 16 -18.18 -11.48 -7.03
C ASP A 16 -17.58 -10.50 -8.05
N PHE A 17 -17.97 -9.22 -7.96
CA PHE A 17 -17.37 -8.15 -8.74
C PHE A 17 -16.35 -7.39 -7.90
N VAL A 18 -15.18 -7.19 -8.47
CA VAL A 18 -14.09 -6.40 -7.88
C VAL A 18 -13.72 -5.30 -8.87
N VAL A 19 -13.77 -4.06 -8.43
CA VAL A 19 -13.35 -2.91 -9.24
C VAL A 19 -11.93 -2.52 -8.86
N LEU A 20 -11.03 -2.54 -9.85
CA LEU A 20 -9.64 -2.14 -9.70
C LEU A 20 -9.45 -0.76 -10.32
N VAL A 21 -9.04 0.20 -9.52
CA VAL A 21 -8.75 1.57 -9.98
C VAL A 21 -7.27 1.71 -10.22
N VAL A 22 -6.93 1.87 -11.50
CA VAL A 22 -5.56 1.85 -12.01
C VAL A 22 -5.27 3.16 -12.72
N PRO A 23 -4.53 4.10 -12.10
CA PRO A 23 -4.07 5.29 -12.80
C PRO A 23 -3.07 4.90 -13.89
N ILE A 24 -3.06 5.65 -14.99
CA ILE A 24 -2.04 5.49 -16.02
C ILE A 24 -0.77 6.18 -15.57
N ASP A 25 0.12 5.42 -14.98
CA ASP A 25 1.42 5.91 -14.54
C ASP A 25 2.36 6.11 -15.74
N LYS A 26 2.86 7.33 -15.90
CA LYS A 26 3.83 7.69 -16.96
C LYS A 26 5.19 7.00 -16.76
N ALA A 27 5.51 6.58 -15.54
CA ALA A 27 6.74 5.85 -15.21
C ALA A 27 6.62 4.34 -15.46
N ALA A 28 5.40 3.81 -15.62
CA ALA A 28 5.19 2.41 -15.96
C ALA A 28 5.63 2.11 -17.40
N PRO A 29 6.13 0.89 -17.68
CA PRO A 29 6.45 0.49 -19.04
C PRO A 29 5.23 0.60 -19.94
N LYS A 30 5.39 1.21 -21.13
CA LYS A 30 4.31 1.35 -22.12
C LYS A 30 3.69 -0.01 -22.46
N GLY A 31 2.37 -0.04 -22.58
CA GLY A 31 1.61 -1.21 -23.03
C GLY A 31 1.36 -2.28 -21.98
N ARG A 32 1.67 -2.06 -20.71
CA ARG A 32 1.37 -3.04 -19.64
C ARG A 32 1.10 -2.37 -18.30
N LEU A 33 0.35 -3.08 -17.47
CA LEU A 33 0.13 -2.73 -16.06
C LEU A 33 1.37 -3.12 -15.24
N ILE A 34 1.52 -2.51 -14.06
CA ILE A 34 2.59 -2.90 -13.12
C ILE A 34 2.29 -4.26 -12.48
N LEU A 35 3.32 -4.92 -12.00
CA LEU A 35 3.25 -6.30 -11.50
C LEU A 35 2.19 -6.51 -10.41
N PRO A 36 2.03 -5.66 -9.39
CA PRO A 36 0.99 -5.84 -8.37
C PRO A 36 -0.43 -5.85 -8.95
N GLN A 37 -0.69 -5.02 -9.93
CA GLN A 37 -2.00 -4.94 -10.59
C GLN A 37 -2.27 -6.23 -11.38
N GLN A 38 -1.30 -6.71 -12.17
CA GLN A 38 -1.42 -7.97 -12.92
C GLN A 38 -1.63 -9.18 -12.02
N GLN A 39 -0.87 -9.28 -10.93
CA GLN A 39 -0.98 -10.39 -9.97
C GLN A 39 -2.34 -10.38 -9.25
N THR A 40 -2.84 -9.20 -8.89
CA THR A 40 -4.15 -9.07 -8.24
C THR A 40 -5.28 -9.47 -9.19
N ILE A 41 -5.24 -9.02 -10.46
CA ILE A 41 -6.22 -9.45 -11.49
C ILE A 41 -6.19 -10.97 -11.65
N ARG A 42 -5.01 -11.56 -11.74
CA ARG A 42 -4.85 -13.01 -11.85
C ARG A 42 -5.49 -13.75 -10.67
N ASP A 43 -5.25 -13.29 -9.46
CA ASP A 43 -5.76 -13.90 -8.23
C ASP A 43 -7.30 -13.81 -8.14
N ILE A 44 -7.90 -12.69 -8.61
CA ILE A 44 -9.36 -12.53 -8.73
C ILE A 44 -9.94 -13.56 -9.69
N LEU A 45 -9.32 -13.75 -10.87
CA LEU A 45 -9.79 -14.71 -11.87
C LEU A 45 -9.65 -16.16 -11.38
N GLU A 46 -8.58 -16.48 -10.66
CA GLU A 46 -8.40 -17.80 -10.04
C GLU A 46 -9.42 -18.11 -8.94
N ALA A 47 -10.02 -17.08 -8.35
CA ALA A 47 -11.16 -17.20 -7.42
C ALA A 47 -12.52 -17.31 -8.12
N ASN A 48 -12.57 -17.40 -9.45
CA ASN A 48 -13.78 -17.34 -10.28
C ASN A 48 -14.63 -16.09 -10.06
N ALA A 49 -14.00 -14.98 -9.66
CA ALA A 49 -14.59 -13.67 -9.52
C ALA A 49 -14.33 -12.82 -10.77
N ASN A 50 -14.96 -11.64 -10.85
CA ASN A 50 -14.88 -10.76 -11.99
C ASN A 50 -14.05 -9.51 -11.65
N ALA A 51 -13.05 -9.19 -12.48
CA ALA A 51 -12.23 -8.01 -12.35
C ALA A 51 -12.69 -6.93 -13.35
N ILE A 52 -13.08 -5.76 -12.85
CA ILE A 52 -13.40 -4.58 -13.64
C ILE A 52 -12.31 -3.55 -13.42
N VAL A 53 -11.55 -3.25 -14.46
CA VAL A 53 -10.40 -2.35 -14.39
C VAL A 53 -10.76 -1.00 -14.97
N VAL A 54 -10.63 0.06 -14.17
CA VAL A 54 -11.02 1.42 -14.55
C VAL A 54 -9.94 2.43 -14.16
N LYS A 55 -9.97 3.58 -14.79
CA LYS A 55 -9.20 4.74 -14.35
C LYS A 55 -9.94 5.46 -13.20
N GLU A 56 -9.18 6.23 -12.43
CA GLU A 56 -9.69 6.97 -11.28
C GLU A 56 -10.87 7.91 -11.60
N ASN A 57 -10.93 8.43 -12.83
CA ASN A 57 -12.00 9.32 -13.26
C ASN A 57 -13.28 8.57 -13.69
N GLU A 58 -13.19 7.27 -13.95
CA GLU A 58 -14.31 6.45 -14.40
C GLU A 58 -14.96 5.64 -13.25
N LEU A 59 -14.38 5.66 -12.05
CA LEU A 59 -14.89 4.85 -10.93
C LEU A 59 -16.37 5.15 -10.63
N LYS A 60 -16.70 6.42 -10.44
CA LYS A 60 -18.06 6.82 -10.07
C LYS A 60 -19.09 6.36 -11.12
N ASN A 61 -18.85 6.66 -12.39
CA ASN A 61 -19.69 6.23 -13.50
C ASN A 61 -19.79 4.70 -13.58
N THR A 62 -18.71 4.00 -13.35
CA THR A 62 -18.69 2.52 -13.33
C THR A 62 -19.58 1.98 -12.22
N LEU A 63 -19.44 2.49 -10.99
CA LEU A 63 -20.24 2.03 -9.85
C LEU A 63 -21.74 2.28 -10.05
N GLU A 64 -22.11 3.40 -10.66
CA GLU A 64 -23.52 3.76 -10.96
C GLU A 64 -24.13 2.85 -12.04
N ASN A 65 -23.34 2.35 -12.99
CA ASN A 65 -23.82 1.60 -14.16
C ASN A 65 -23.53 0.09 -14.11
N LEU A 66 -22.84 -0.40 -13.07
CA LEU A 66 -22.41 -1.81 -12.98
C LEU A 66 -23.59 -2.81 -12.80
N GLY A 67 -24.75 -2.34 -12.37
CA GLY A 67 -25.95 -3.18 -12.18
C GLY A 67 -25.86 -4.17 -11.01
N LYS A 68 -24.66 -4.38 -10.43
CA LYS A 68 -24.42 -5.21 -9.26
C LYS A 68 -23.39 -4.52 -8.36
N LYS A 69 -23.70 -4.46 -7.07
CA LYS A 69 -22.77 -3.90 -6.08
C LYS A 69 -21.47 -4.71 -6.04
N PRO A 70 -20.29 -4.09 -6.24
CA PRO A 70 -19.04 -4.79 -6.13
C PRO A 70 -18.76 -5.20 -4.67
N LYS A 71 -18.09 -6.32 -4.51
CA LYS A 71 -17.62 -6.81 -3.20
C LYS A 71 -16.54 -5.90 -2.64
N LEU A 72 -15.69 -5.37 -3.51
CA LEU A 72 -14.49 -4.65 -3.14
C LEU A 72 -14.06 -3.69 -4.24
N VAL A 73 -13.55 -2.52 -3.83
CA VAL A 73 -12.78 -1.60 -4.68
C VAL A 73 -11.32 -1.66 -4.24
N ILE A 74 -10.41 -1.88 -5.19
CA ILE A 74 -8.96 -1.92 -4.97
C ILE A 74 -8.34 -0.75 -5.73
N THR A 75 -7.59 0.11 -5.05
CA THR A 75 -7.00 1.29 -5.68
C THR A 75 -5.49 1.32 -5.57
N ASP A 76 -4.86 2.06 -6.47
CA ASP A 76 -3.48 2.50 -6.30
C ASP A 76 -3.41 3.56 -5.20
N SER A 77 -2.35 3.52 -4.40
CA SER A 77 -2.14 4.46 -3.29
C SER A 77 -2.02 5.92 -3.76
N GLN A 78 -1.59 6.16 -5.00
CA GLN A 78 -1.43 7.50 -5.56
C GLN A 78 -2.76 8.26 -5.71
N VAL A 79 -3.85 7.53 -5.91
CA VAL A 79 -5.20 8.09 -6.14
C VAL A 79 -6.17 7.74 -5.01
N PHE A 80 -5.67 7.26 -3.88
CA PHE A 80 -6.47 6.76 -2.76
C PHE A 80 -7.51 7.78 -2.28
N SER A 81 -7.11 9.04 -2.07
CA SER A 81 -8.00 10.11 -1.57
C SER A 81 -9.21 10.33 -2.50
N LYS A 82 -8.96 10.41 -3.81
CA LYS A 82 -10.04 10.55 -4.81
C LYS A 82 -10.97 9.34 -4.81
N VAL A 83 -10.39 8.14 -4.83
CA VAL A 83 -11.14 6.89 -4.85
C VAL A 83 -11.96 6.72 -3.57
N SER A 84 -11.41 7.08 -2.41
CA SER A 84 -12.13 7.06 -1.13
C SER A 84 -13.34 8.00 -1.13
N THR A 85 -13.21 9.17 -1.77
CA THR A 85 -14.32 10.11 -1.91
C THR A 85 -15.41 9.61 -2.86
N ASP A 86 -15.01 8.95 -3.94
CA ASP A 86 -15.91 8.45 -4.98
C ASP A 86 -16.57 7.09 -4.65
N THR A 87 -16.02 6.37 -3.66
CA THR A 87 -16.53 5.05 -3.25
C THR A 87 -17.60 5.20 -2.17
N PRO A 88 -18.82 4.67 -2.38
CA PRO A 88 -19.87 4.64 -1.36
C PRO A 88 -19.38 3.91 -0.08
N LYS A 89 -19.80 4.40 1.08
CA LYS A 89 -19.37 3.88 2.40
C LYS A 89 -19.77 2.43 2.67
N ASP A 90 -20.73 1.91 1.95
CA ASP A 90 -21.20 0.53 2.03
C ASP A 90 -20.45 -0.44 1.10
N ILE A 91 -19.46 0.06 0.35
CA ILE A 91 -18.53 -0.74 -0.46
C ILE A 91 -17.17 -0.75 0.22
N LEU A 92 -16.60 -1.94 0.39
CA LEU A 92 -15.28 -2.09 0.97
C LEU A 92 -14.21 -1.52 0.04
N LEU A 93 -13.29 -0.75 0.59
CA LEU A 93 -12.16 -0.14 -0.12
C LEU A 93 -10.83 -0.60 0.47
N THR A 94 -9.90 -0.95 -0.38
CA THR A 94 -8.51 -1.24 -0.03
C THR A 94 -7.56 -0.75 -1.11
N SER A 95 -6.25 -0.91 -0.91
CA SER A 95 -5.24 -0.62 -1.92
C SER A 95 -4.37 -1.83 -2.24
N PHE A 96 -3.72 -1.81 -3.41
CA PHE A 96 -2.72 -2.84 -3.76
C PHE A 96 -1.65 -2.97 -2.68
N SER A 97 -1.15 -1.87 -2.13
CA SER A 97 -0.14 -1.88 -1.06
C SER A 97 -0.61 -2.59 0.21
N ILE A 98 -1.88 -2.39 0.60
CA ILE A 98 -2.48 -3.07 1.76
C ILE A 98 -2.60 -4.58 1.52
N LEU A 99 -3.09 -4.97 0.34
CA LEU A 99 -3.20 -6.38 -0.02
C LEU A 99 -1.85 -7.08 -0.07
N PHE A 100 -0.81 -6.41 -0.58
CA PHE A 100 0.55 -6.97 -0.61
C PHE A 100 1.20 -6.99 0.78
N ALA A 101 0.88 -6.06 1.69
CA ALA A 101 1.29 -6.15 3.09
C ALA A 101 0.69 -7.40 3.77
N ARG A 102 -0.57 -7.73 3.45
CA ARG A 102 -1.22 -8.95 3.91
C ARG A 102 -0.60 -10.21 3.29
N TYR A 103 -0.30 -10.18 2.01
CA TYR A 103 0.19 -11.33 1.26
C TYR A 103 1.65 -11.68 1.56
N LYS A 104 2.54 -10.69 1.64
CA LYS A 104 3.99 -10.88 1.79
C LYS A 104 4.53 -10.53 3.18
N GLY A 105 3.77 -9.80 3.98
CA GLY A 105 4.21 -9.26 5.25
C GLY A 105 3.29 -9.65 6.41
N ASP A 106 3.25 -8.76 7.39
CA ASP A 106 2.38 -8.85 8.56
C ASP A 106 1.45 -7.64 8.61
N LEU A 107 0.20 -7.83 8.14
CA LEU A 107 -0.79 -6.76 8.12
C LEU A 107 -1.12 -6.26 9.53
N LYS A 108 -1.14 -7.15 10.53
CA LYS A 108 -1.46 -6.80 11.91
C LYS A 108 -0.40 -5.86 12.49
N GLU A 109 0.86 -6.18 12.29
CA GLU A 109 1.98 -5.33 12.74
C GLU A 109 2.01 -3.99 11.97
N THR A 110 1.73 -3.98 10.66
CA THR A 110 1.70 -2.73 9.89
C THR A 110 0.56 -1.81 10.31
N VAL A 111 -0.62 -2.35 10.63
CA VAL A 111 -1.75 -1.58 11.18
C VAL A 111 -1.47 -1.09 12.59
N LYS A 112 -0.78 -1.87 13.41
CA LYS A 112 -0.33 -1.44 14.75
C LYS A 112 0.71 -0.32 14.63
N GLY A 113 1.67 -0.50 13.73
CA GLY A 113 2.78 0.44 13.54
C GLY A 113 2.34 1.85 13.12
N VAL A 114 1.28 1.98 12.30
CA VAL A 114 0.82 3.30 11.84
C VAL A 114 0.33 4.20 12.97
N LYS A 115 -0.17 3.63 14.06
CA LYS A 115 -0.65 4.39 15.24
C LYS A 115 0.46 5.18 15.92
N THR A 116 1.73 4.84 15.68
CA THR A 116 2.89 5.60 16.18
C THR A 116 2.91 7.05 15.69
N LEU A 117 2.18 7.37 14.61
CA LEU A 117 2.02 8.75 14.14
C LEU A 117 1.46 9.67 15.23
N GLU A 118 0.59 9.17 16.11
CA GLU A 118 -0.01 9.95 17.20
C GLU A 118 1.00 10.31 18.30
N ASP A 119 2.06 9.49 18.45
CA ASP A 119 3.08 9.62 19.50
C ASP A 119 4.35 10.34 19.03
N LEU A 120 4.39 10.79 17.77
CA LEU A 120 5.54 11.49 17.21
C LEU A 120 5.78 12.84 17.89
N LYS A 121 7.05 13.16 18.07
CA LYS A 121 7.54 14.43 18.64
C LYS A 121 8.43 15.18 17.64
N ASP A 122 8.62 16.46 17.88
CA ASP A 122 9.57 17.25 17.09
C ASP A 122 10.98 16.62 17.17
N ASN A 123 11.63 16.58 16.02
CA ASN A 123 12.95 15.98 15.78
C ASN A 123 13.01 14.44 15.84
N ASP A 124 11.89 13.74 16.00
CA ASP A 124 11.88 12.29 15.77
C ASP A 124 12.32 11.98 14.34
N THR A 125 13.01 10.86 14.16
CA THR A 125 13.48 10.41 12.85
C THR A 125 12.67 9.22 12.37
N ILE A 126 12.17 9.30 11.14
CA ILE A 126 11.43 8.22 10.46
C ILE A 126 12.28 7.69 9.30
N LEU A 127 12.38 6.35 9.20
CA LEU A 127 12.94 5.71 8.03
C LEU A 127 11.85 5.44 7.00
N ILE A 128 12.02 5.96 5.79
CA ILE A 128 11.20 5.59 4.63
C ILE A 128 12.02 4.66 3.74
N SER A 129 11.58 3.40 3.61
CA SER A 129 12.33 2.34 2.93
C SER A 129 11.58 1.86 1.68
N GLU A 130 12.23 1.93 0.55
CA GLU A 130 11.72 1.43 -0.73
C GLU A 130 12.42 0.14 -1.14
N GLY A 131 11.64 -0.87 -1.53
CA GLY A 131 12.17 -2.16 -1.97
C GLY A 131 12.64 -2.20 -3.42
N CYS A 132 12.50 -1.13 -4.16
CA CYS A 132 12.88 -1.04 -5.57
C CYS A 132 13.79 0.15 -5.83
N THR A 133 14.51 0.09 -6.96
CA THR A 133 15.39 1.15 -7.45
C THR A 133 14.80 1.84 -8.67
N HIS A 134 13.47 1.99 -8.73
CA HIS A 134 12.84 2.67 -9.87
C HIS A 134 13.23 4.15 -9.95
N HIS A 135 13.13 4.70 -11.13
CA HIS A 135 13.50 6.09 -11.37
C HIS A 135 12.55 7.03 -10.60
N ARG A 136 13.10 7.78 -9.65
CA ARG A 136 12.32 8.74 -8.83
C ARG A 136 11.92 9.94 -9.69
N GLN A 137 10.65 10.30 -9.62
CA GLN A 137 10.10 11.50 -10.26
C GLN A 137 10.00 12.67 -9.29
N CYS A 138 9.80 13.88 -9.81
CA CYS A 138 9.72 15.11 -8.99
C CYS A 138 8.61 15.06 -7.92
N ASP A 139 7.56 14.26 -8.13
CA ASP A 139 6.44 14.05 -7.20
C ASP A 139 6.39 12.63 -6.63
N ASP A 140 7.56 12.04 -6.39
CA ASP A 140 7.67 10.69 -5.84
C ASP A 140 6.90 10.52 -4.53
N ILE A 141 6.22 9.37 -4.41
CA ILE A 141 5.34 9.11 -3.26
C ILE A 141 6.12 8.98 -1.96
N GLY A 142 7.26 8.26 -1.99
CA GLY A 142 8.06 7.98 -0.81
C GLY A 142 8.85 9.18 -0.31
N THR A 143 9.57 9.84 -1.22
CA THR A 143 10.53 10.89 -0.85
C THR A 143 9.93 12.29 -0.76
N VAL A 144 8.74 12.51 -1.38
CA VAL A 144 8.12 13.84 -1.44
C VAL A 144 6.74 13.86 -0.77
N LYS A 145 5.82 12.99 -1.20
CA LYS A 145 4.42 13.07 -0.74
C LYS A 145 4.24 12.60 0.70
N ILE A 146 4.81 11.46 1.05
CA ILE A 146 4.69 10.88 2.41
C ILE A 146 5.27 11.82 3.48
N PRO A 147 6.48 12.40 3.35
CA PRO A 147 6.98 13.39 4.28
C PRO A 147 6.04 14.58 4.47
N LYS A 148 5.50 15.13 3.37
CA LYS A 148 4.53 16.25 3.44
C LYS A 148 3.25 15.86 4.17
N TRP A 149 2.69 14.66 3.90
CA TRP A 149 1.48 14.20 4.56
C TRP A 149 1.68 13.97 6.06
N ILE A 150 2.78 13.34 6.46
CA ILE A 150 3.11 13.12 7.88
C ILE A 150 3.28 14.45 8.60
N THR A 151 4.05 15.37 8.04
CA THR A 151 4.26 16.70 8.63
C THR A 151 2.94 17.46 8.78
N LYS A 152 2.07 17.40 7.75
CA LYS A 152 0.74 18.02 7.80
C LYS A 152 -0.17 17.36 8.83
N TYR A 153 -0.18 16.03 8.89
CA TYR A 153 -1.03 15.24 9.77
C TYR A 153 -0.65 15.45 11.24
N THR A 154 0.63 15.33 11.56
CA THR A 154 1.15 15.42 12.93
C THR A 154 1.33 16.86 13.41
N ASN A 155 1.47 17.81 12.49
CA ASN A 155 1.88 19.20 12.78
C ASN A 155 3.20 19.28 13.57
N LYS A 156 4.15 18.35 13.28
CA LYS A 156 5.46 18.23 13.94
C LYS A 156 6.59 18.40 12.93
N LYS A 157 7.76 18.82 13.44
CA LYS A 157 9.00 18.87 12.66
C LYS A 157 9.69 17.50 12.73
N ILE A 158 9.51 16.68 11.71
CA ILE A 158 10.02 15.30 11.63
C ILE A 158 11.24 15.27 10.71
N ASN A 159 12.24 14.45 11.09
CA ASN A 159 13.39 14.13 10.25
C ASN A 159 13.10 12.86 9.45
N PHE A 160 13.47 12.82 8.17
CA PHE A 160 13.26 11.68 7.30
C PHE A 160 14.59 11.18 6.75
N GLU A 161 14.81 9.89 6.83
CA GLU A 161 15.89 9.18 6.14
C GLU A 161 15.30 8.19 5.13
N PHE A 162 16.03 7.92 4.06
CA PHE A 162 15.53 7.14 2.93
C PHE A 162 16.52 6.04 2.58
N THR A 163 15.99 4.84 2.31
CA THR A 163 16.73 3.73 1.71
C THR A 163 16.00 3.20 0.49
N SER A 164 16.72 2.56 -0.43
CA SER A 164 16.15 1.98 -1.65
C SER A 164 16.79 0.65 -2.04
N GLY A 165 16.04 -0.17 -2.76
CA GLY A 165 16.51 -1.47 -3.24
C GLY A 165 16.80 -2.44 -2.10
N THR A 166 18.00 -2.98 -2.07
CA THR A 166 18.46 -3.93 -1.06
C THR A 166 19.02 -3.28 0.22
N GLU A 167 19.14 -1.96 0.23
CA GLU A 167 19.61 -1.24 1.41
C GLU A 167 18.55 -1.26 2.50
N PHE A 168 18.89 -1.88 3.63
CA PHE A 168 18.08 -1.83 4.84
C PHE A 168 19.02 -1.81 6.05
N PRO A 169 18.92 -0.79 6.95
CA PRO A 169 19.86 -0.66 8.05
C PRO A 169 19.75 -1.82 9.02
N TYR A 170 20.90 -2.31 9.51
CA TYR A 170 20.94 -3.33 10.55
C TYR A 170 20.54 -2.76 11.92
N ASP A 171 21.02 -1.56 12.25
CA ASP A 171 20.64 -0.82 13.46
C ASP A 171 19.51 0.15 13.17
N LEU A 172 18.36 -0.09 13.78
CA LEU A 172 17.14 0.70 13.62
C LEU A 172 16.88 1.61 14.84
N SER A 173 17.72 1.57 15.84
CA SER A 173 17.47 2.21 17.15
C SER A 173 17.23 3.72 17.11
N LYS A 174 17.76 4.42 16.10
CA LYS A 174 17.57 5.86 15.91
C LYS A 174 16.21 6.23 15.33
N TYR A 175 15.47 5.26 14.78
CA TYR A 175 14.19 5.53 14.12
C TYR A 175 13.02 5.34 15.08
N LYS A 176 12.11 6.28 15.09
CA LYS A 176 10.86 6.19 15.83
C LYS A 176 9.87 5.23 15.19
N MET A 177 9.90 5.12 13.88
CA MET A 177 9.15 4.15 13.09
C MET A 177 9.75 3.96 11.70
N ILE A 178 9.34 2.89 11.04
CA ILE A 178 9.70 2.57 9.65
C ILE A 178 8.44 2.58 8.80
N ILE A 179 8.53 3.24 7.64
CA ILE A 179 7.48 3.23 6.61
C ILE A 179 8.06 2.60 5.36
N HIS A 180 7.56 1.43 5.00
CA HIS A 180 8.04 0.67 3.84
C HIS A 180 7.09 0.80 2.65
N CYS A 181 7.60 0.76 1.42
CA CYS A 181 6.74 0.64 0.23
C CYS A 181 6.01 -0.71 0.22
N GLY A 182 5.12 -0.93 -0.76
CA GLY A 182 4.38 -2.19 -0.90
C GLY A 182 5.24 -3.43 -1.17
N GLY A 183 6.56 -3.27 -1.40
CA GLY A 183 7.50 -4.38 -1.59
C GLY A 183 7.19 -5.25 -2.81
N CYS A 184 6.61 -4.68 -3.88
CA CYS A 184 6.18 -5.43 -5.07
C CYS A 184 7.33 -6.19 -5.76
N THR A 185 8.54 -5.65 -5.74
CA THR A 185 9.75 -6.25 -6.33
C THR A 185 10.54 -7.11 -5.35
N LEU A 186 10.28 -7.02 -4.06
CA LEU A 186 10.90 -7.84 -3.04
C LEU A 186 10.19 -9.20 -2.95
N ASN A 187 10.97 -10.25 -2.70
CA ASN A 187 10.38 -11.54 -2.37
C ASN A 187 9.82 -11.56 -0.94
N GLU A 188 8.98 -12.56 -0.64
CA GLU A 188 8.34 -12.71 0.67
C GLU A 188 9.36 -12.85 1.82
N ARG A 189 10.45 -13.57 1.57
CA ARG A 189 11.51 -13.79 2.57
C ARG A 189 12.16 -12.48 2.99
N GLU A 190 12.49 -11.61 2.03
CA GLU A 190 13.08 -10.29 2.29
C GLU A 190 12.11 -9.39 3.05
N MET A 191 10.84 -9.37 2.67
CA MET A 191 9.83 -8.59 3.39
C MET A 191 9.67 -9.07 4.84
N LYS A 192 9.57 -10.36 5.06
CA LYS A 192 9.49 -10.95 6.41
C LYS A 192 10.76 -10.64 7.23
N TYR A 193 11.93 -10.67 6.61
CA TYR A 193 13.18 -10.30 7.26
C TYR A 193 13.17 -8.85 7.75
N ARG A 194 12.76 -7.89 6.91
CA ARG A 194 12.70 -6.47 7.28
C ARG A 194 11.71 -6.21 8.42
N VAL A 195 10.53 -6.81 8.33
CA VAL A 195 9.53 -6.74 9.41
C VAL A 195 10.09 -7.33 10.71
N LYS A 196 10.74 -8.50 10.63
CA LYS A 196 11.36 -9.15 11.79
C LYS A 196 12.48 -8.30 12.41
N CYS A 197 13.35 -7.69 11.60
CA CYS A 197 14.39 -6.79 12.11
C CYS A 197 13.79 -5.62 12.92
N ALA A 198 12.67 -5.07 12.47
CA ALA A 198 11.98 -4.00 13.19
C ALA A 198 11.35 -4.52 14.49
N GLN A 199 10.69 -5.70 14.45
CA GLN A 199 10.08 -6.33 15.63
C GLN A 199 11.15 -6.68 16.70
N ASP A 200 12.27 -7.29 16.29
CA ASP A 200 13.34 -7.68 17.21
C ASP A 200 13.97 -6.47 17.94
N GLN A 201 13.90 -5.28 17.34
CA GLN A 201 14.38 -4.02 17.92
C GLN A 201 13.24 -3.16 18.50
N ASN A 202 12.01 -3.67 18.54
CA ASN A 202 10.81 -2.95 19.01
C ASN A 202 10.56 -1.63 18.26
N ILE A 203 10.90 -1.55 16.98
CA ILE A 203 10.64 -0.38 16.14
C ILE A 203 9.33 -0.60 15.37
N PRO A 204 8.34 0.29 15.52
CA PRO A 204 7.09 0.21 14.78
C PRO A 204 7.30 0.21 13.28
N PHE A 205 6.60 -0.67 12.57
CA PHE A 205 6.70 -0.84 11.13
C PHE A 205 5.33 -0.69 10.48
N THR A 206 5.25 0.13 9.44
CA THR A 206 4.03 0.26 8.62
C THR A 206 4.39 0.36 7.14
N ASN A 207 3.38 0.43 6.27
CA ASN A 207 3.61 0.62 4.84
C ASN A 207 2.87 1.82 4.26
N TYR A 208 3.22 2.19 3.02
CA TYR A 208 2.63 3.32 2.29
C TYR A 208 1.11 3.26 2.24
N GLY A 209 0.54 2.09 1.89
CA GLY A 209 -0.90 1.95 1.75
C GLY A 209 -1.67 2.13 3.06
N ILE A 210 -1.18 1.53 4.15
CA ILE A 210 -1.76 1.67 5.50
C ILE A 210 -1.64 3.12 5.97
N LEU A 211 -0.45 3.73 5.80
CA LEU A 211 -0.22 5.13 6.16
C LEU A 211 -1.21 6.07 5.45
N ILE A 212 -1.35 5.91 4.14
CA ILE A 212 -2.23 6.75 3.32
C ILE A 212 -3.68 6.57 3.74
N ALA A 213 -4.14 5.32 3.93
CA ALA A 213 -5.48 5.03 4.39
C ALA A 213 -5.77 5.57 5.81
N TYR A 214 -4.74 5.66 6.65
CA TYR A 214 -4.87 6.17 8.01
C TYR A 214 -4.93 7.71 8.08
N THR A 215 -4.20 8.39 7.18
CA THR A 215 -4.03 9.85 7.22
C THR A 215 -5.01 10.61 6.31
N GLN A 216 -5.74 9.96 5.42
CA GLN A 216 -6.69 10.53 4.45
C GLN A 216 -8.12 10.07 4.71
#